data_afde9b7e34e7586a8dab87e3b8aab520
#
_entry.id   afde9b7e34e7586a8dab87e3b8aab520
#
_cell.length_a   1.000
_cell.length_b   1.000
_cell.length_c   1.000
_cell.angle_alpha   90.00
_cell.angle_beta   90.00
_cell.angle_gamma   90.00
#
_symmetry.space_group_name_H-M   'P 1'
#
loop_
_entity.id
_entity.type
_entity.pdbx_description
1 polymer ?
#
loop_
_entity_poly.entity_id
_entity_poly.type
_entity_poly.pdbx_seq_one_letter_code
_entity_poly.pdbx_strand_id
1 'polypeptide(L)'
;GIARQAITDAVYVAVPRGEGRQFSKTLSDNKTLCRRLGLGLMTVRIKDGFVEVHADPEPYRPRQSKLRKGRLLREFARRVGDPNNGGATRRGIVTSYRQDALKCLCVLCEHGPLKASHVAEKTAVSKARLIMADDHYGWFERVRTGVYGLTPKGVSAVSDYADELKILAAAMPRAEFKLVEAA
;
A
#
# COMPACT_ATOMS: atom_id res chain seq x y z
N GLY A 1 -29.52 14.17 8.07
CA GLY A 1 -28.67 14.35 9.26
C GLY A 1 -27.75 15.55 9.08
N ILE A 2 -26.80 15.49 8.15
CA ILE A 2 -25.71 16.48 7.97
C ILE A 2 -26.25 17.93 7.79
N ALA A 3 -27.27 18.14 6.96
CA ALA A 3 -27.82 19.49 6.75
C ALA A 3 -28.39 20.12 8.03
N ARG A 4 -28.82 19.32 9.00
CA ARG A 4 -29.35 19.82 10.28
C ARG A 4 -28.24 20.20 11.28
N GLN A 5 -27.03 19.73 11.10
CA GLN A 5 -25.88 20.11 11.93
C GLN A 5 -25.52 21.60 11.77
N ALA A 6 -25.97 22.24 10.70
CA ALA A 6 -25.85 23.70 10.54
C ALA A 6 -26.78 24.49 11.50
N ILE A 7 -27.73 23.81 12.15
CA ILE A 7 -28.75 24.43 13.03
C ILE A 7 -28.55 24.02 14.49
N THR A 8 -28.10 22.77 14.74
CA THR A 8 -27.95 22.20 16.08
C THR A 8 -26.89 21.10 16.10
N ASP A 9 -26.19 20.96 17.21
CA ASP A 9 -25.19 19.89 17.43
C ASP A 9 -25.85 18.56 17.83
N ALA A 10 -27.09 18.58 18.32
CA ALA A 10 -27.81 17.41 18.79
C ALA A 10 -28.66 16.79 17.68
N VAL A 11 -28.02 16.19 16.68
CA VAL A 11 -28.69 15.57 15.52
C VAL A 11 -28.59 14.05 15.59
N TYR A 12 -29.75 13.37 15.62
CA TYR A 12 -29.84 11.92 15.59
C TYR A 12 -30.38 11.40 14.26
N VAL A 13 -29.85 10.25 13.85
CA VAL A 13 -30.40 9.43 12.78
C VAL A 13 -31.24 8.35 13.42
N ALA A 14 -32.52 8.30 13.10
CA ALA A 14 -33.46 7.27 13.55
C ALA A 14 -33.62 6.22 12.42
N VAL A 15 -33.47 4.96 12.76
CA VAL A 15 -33.70 3.84 11.84
C VAL A 15 -34.70 2.84 12.44
N PRO A 16 -35.52 2.16 11.63
CA PRO A 16 -36.39 1.10 12.13
C PRO A 16 -35.60 0.00 12.82
N ARG A 17 -36.07 -0.50 13.96
CA ARG A 17 -35.49 -1.68 14.61
C ARG A 17 -35.79 -2.92 13.78
N GLY A 18 -34.76 -3.62 13.39
CA GLY A 18 -34.82 -4.92 12.73
C GLY A 18 -34.37 -6.04 13.66
N GLU A 19 -34.31 -7.26 13.13
CA GLU A 19 -33.91 -8.46 13.84
C GLU A 19 -32.84 -9.24 13.08
N GLY A 20 -32.16 -10.13 13.82
CA GLY A 20 -31.19 -11.05 13.24
C GLY A 20 -29.78 -10.47 12.99
N ARG A 21 -28.87 -11.36 12.53
CA ARG A 21 -27.46 -11.09 12.40
C ARG A 21 -27.15 -9.97 11.38
N GLN A 22 -27.92 -9.92 10.29
CA GLN A 22 -27.74 -8.90 9.26
C GLN A 22 -28.05 -7.50 9.80
N PHE A 23 -29.16 -7.36 10.57
CA PHE A 23 -29.50 -6.09 11.20
C PHE A 23 -28.43 -5.65 12.20
N SER A 24 -27.92 -6.56 13.04
CA SER A 24 -26.87 -6.26 14.01
C SER A 24 -25.60 -5.74 13.34
N LYS A 25 -25.23 -6.33 12.20
CA LYS A 25 -24.09 -5.86 11.41
C LYS A 25 -24.34 -4.46 10.84
N THR A 26 -25.48 -4.24 10.20
CA THR A 26 -25.86 -2.93 9.64
C THR A 26 -25.92 -1.86 10.72
N LEU A 27 -26.44 -2.18 11.90
CA LEU A 27 -26.47 -1.26 13.04
C LEU A 27 -25.08 -0.88 13.52
N SER A 28 -24.15 -1.83 13.58
CA SER A 28 -22.74 -1.60 13.93
C SER A 28 -22.05 -0.68 12.91
N ASP A 29 -22.30 -0.91 11.61
CA ASP A 29 -21.74 -0.11 10.53
C ASP A 29 -22.30 1.33 10.56
N ASN A 30 -23.62 1.46 10.74
CA ASN A 30 -24.28 2.75 10.90
C ASN A 30 -23.79 3.51 12.15
N LYS A 31 -23.59 2.82 13.28
CA LYS A 31 -22.99 3.41 14.49
C LYS A 31 -21.60 3.98 14.22
N THR A 32 -20.78 3.24 13.47
CA THR A 32 -19.45 3.70 13.07
C THR A 32 -19.51 4.92 12.16
N LEU A 33 -20.45 4.94 11.21
CA LEU A 33 -20.65 6.07 10.29
C LEU A 33 -21.16 7.31 11.04
N CYS A 34 -22.20 7.15 11.87
CA CYS A 34 -22.76 8.27 12.65
C CYS A 34 -21.70 8.91 13.55
N ARG A 35 -20.89 8.09 14.23
CA ARG A 35 -19.76 8.61 15.04
C ARG A 35 -18.76 9.40 14.23
N ARG A 36 -18.46 8.99 13.00
CA ARG A 36 -17.55 9.74 12.12
C ARG A 36 -18.12 11.08 11.66
N LEU A 37 -19.42 11.16 11.56
CA LEU A 37 -20.15 12.37 11.15
C LEU A 37 -20.57 13.26 12.32
N GLY A 38 -20.24 12.88 13.56
CA GLY A 38 -20.70 13.59 14.75
C GLY A 38 -22.21 13.50 14.99
N LEU A 39 -22.86 12.43 14.49
CA LEU A 39 -24.30 12.20 14.60
C LEU A 39 -24.60 11.16 15.67
N GLY A 40 -25.73 11.30 16.34
CA GLY A 40 -26.33 10.26 17.15
C GLY A 40 -27.03 9.21 16.30
N LEU A 41 -27.22 8.02 16.85
CA LEU A 41 -27.98 6.91 16.23
C LEU A 41 -28.97 6.33 17.21
N MET A 42 -30.22 6.20 16.79
CA MET A 42 -31.26 5.51 17.52
C MET A 42 -32.01 4.54 16.64
N THR A 43 -32.58 3.49 17.26
CA THR A 43 -33.53 2.60 16.60
C THR A 43 -34.92 2.82 17.18
N VAL A 44 -35.93 2.72 16.32
CA VAL A 44 -37.33 2.85 16.67
C VAL A 44 -38.06 1.54 16.36
N ARG A 45 -38.67 0.95 17.33
CA ARG A 45 -39.56 -0.20 17.13
C ARG A 45 -40.93 0.31 16.72
N ILE A 46 -41.28 0.12 15.45
CA ILE A 46 -42.47 0.73 14.83
C ILE A 46 -43.75 0.26 15.50
N LYS A 47 -43.79 -0.98 16.04
CA LYS A 47 -44.98 -1.58 16.64
C LYS A 47 -45.51 -0.84 17.87
N ASP A 48 -44.62 -0.31 18.70
CA ASP A 48 -44.95 0.30 20.00
C ASP A 48 -44.25 1.65 20.23
N GLY A 49 -43.49 2.13 19.25
CA GLY A 49 -42.78 3.41 19.35
C GLY A 49 -41.56 3.39 20.28
N PHE A 50 -41.11 2.22 20.76
CA PHE A 50 -39.98 2.13 21.66
C PHE A 50 -38.70 2.61 20.98
N VAL A 51 -37.99 3.56 21.60
CA VAL A 51 -36.75 4.15 21.10
C VAL A 51 -35.58 3.66 21.93
N GLU A 52 -34.52 3.20 21.25
CA GLU A 52 -33.26 2.80 21.86
C GLU A 52 -32.12 3.62 21.24
N VAL A 53 -31.38 4.36 22.09
CA VAL A 53 -30.21 5.17 21.64
C VAL A 53 -28.96 4.31 21.66
N HIS A 54 -28.24 4.26 20.52
CA HIS A 54 -27.03 3.47 20.34
C HIS A 54 -25.76 4.30 20.33
N ALA A 55 -25.85 5.57 20.00
CA ALA A 55 -24.76 6.54 20.07
C ALA A 55 -25.33 7.95 20.21
N ASP A 56 -24.69 8.77 21.04
CA ASP A 56 -24.98 10.19 21.14
C ASP A 56 -24.13 10.98 20.13
N PRO A 57 -24.60 12.18 19.73
CA PRO A 57 -23.82 13.08 18.89
C PRO A 57 -22.58 13.56 19.66
N GLU A 58 -21.40 13.30 19.10
CA GLU A 58 -20.12 13.73 19.68
C GLU A 58 -19.16 14.15 18.58
N PRO A 59 -18.25 15.11 18.82
CA PRO A 59 -17.21 15.43 17.88
C PRO A 59 -16.34 14.22 17.59
N TYR A 60 -16.14 13.93 16.30
CA TYR A 60 -15.33 12.77 15.89
C TYR A 60 -13.87 12.92 16.28
N ARG A 61 -13.39 12.00 17.10
CA ARG A 61 -11.98 11.88 17.48
C ARG A 61 -11.39 10.64 16.81
N PRO A 62 -10.68 10.78 15.66
CA PRO A 62 -10.14 9.64 14.95
C PRO A 62 -9.06 8.94 15.77
N ARG A 63 -9.18 7.62 15.89
CA ARG A 63 -8.11 6.81 16.47
C ARG A 63 -6.91 6.80 15.53
N GLN A 64 -5.85 7.48 15.91
CA GLN A 64 -4.61 7.53 15.14
C GLN A 64 -3.72 6.32 15.48
N SER A 65 -3.27 5.60 14.46
CA SER A 65 -2.27 4.56 14.61
C SER A 65 -0.88 5.11 14.31
N LYS A 66 -0.11 5.43 15.34
CA LYS A 66 1.29 5.88 15.20
C LYS A 66 2.13 4.88 14.39
N LEU A 67 1.89 3.58 14.58
CA LEU A 67 2.59 2.52 13.85
C LEU A 67 2.30 2.57 12.34
N ARG A 68 1.02 2.67 11.94
CA ARG A 68 0.62 2.74 10.52
C ARG A 68 1.13 4.02 9.88
N LYS A 69 0.99 5.16 10.58
CA LYS A 69 1.54 6.45 10.12
C LYS A 69 3.06 6.36 9.93
N GLY A 70 3.80 5.81 10.89
CA GLY A 70 5.25 5.64 10.78
C GLY A 70 5.69 4.70 9.65
N ARG A 71 4.90 3.65 9.35
CA ARG A 71 5.15 2.79 8.19
C ARG A 71 4.95 3.54 6.88
N LEU A 72 3.85 4.28 6.76
CA LEU A 72 3.54 5.08 5.57
C LEU A 72 4.61 6.15 5.30
N LEU A 73 5.01 6.89 6.34
CA LEU A 73 6.04 7.93 6.21
C LEU A 73 7.40 7.34 5.83
N ARG A 74 7.80 6.19 6.40
CA ARG A 74 9.04 5.51 6.02
C ARG A 74 9.00 4.99 4.59
N GLU A 75 7.87 4.45 4.15
CA GLU A 75 7.68 4.03 2.77
C GLU A 75 7.83 5.22 1.82
N PHE A 76 7.20 6.35 2.13
CA PHE A 76 7.28 7.57 1.34
C PHE A 76 8.72 8.14 1.28
N ALA A 77 9.39 8.22 2.43
CA ALA A 77 10.76 8.75 2.51
C ALA A 77 11.81 7.88 1.78
N ARG A 78 11.54 6.59 1.58
CA ARG A 78 12.44 5.66 0.88
C ARG A 78 12.23 5.62 -0.63
N ARG A 79 11.13 6.16 -1.14
CA ARG A 79 10.89 6.20 -2.59
C ARG A 79 11.83 7.18 -3.28
N VAL A 80 12.26 6.80 -4.47
CA VAL A 80 12.97 7.65 -5.41
C VAL A 80 11.98 8.11 -6.46
N GLY A 81 11.76 9.42 -6.56
CA GLY A 81 10.80 10.02 -7.48
C GLY A 81 9.32 9.72 -7.14
N ASP A 82 8.43 10.01 -8.07
CA ASP A 82 7.00 9.68 -7.99
C ASP A 82 6.57 8.76 -9.17
N PRO A 83 6.89 7.46 -9.08
CA PRO A 83 6.61 6.50 -10.16
C PRO A 83 5.11 6.18 -10.31
N ASN A 84 4.24 6.65 -9.40
CA ASN A 84 2.82 6.37 -9.38
C ASN A 84 1.97 7.59 -9.80
N ASN A 85 2.55 8.54 -10.51
CA ASN A 85 1.85 9.75 -10.94
C ASN A 85 0.58 9.40 -11.75
N GLY A 86 -0.56 9.94 -11.33
CA GLY A 86 -1.85 9.67 -11.93
C GLY A 86 -2.50 8.33 -11.57
N GLY A 87 -1.92 7.56 -10.66
CA GLY A 87 -2.39 6.24 -10.23
C GLY A 87 -1.94 5.10 -11.16
N ALA A 88 -1.55 3.97 -10.59
CA ALA A 88 -1.06 2.81 -11.31
C ALA A 88 -2.18 1.79 -11.52
N THR A 89 -2.84 1.81 -12.69
CA THR A 89 -3.96 0.91 -12.99
C THR A 89 -3.55 -0.39 -13.67
N ARG A 90 -2.46 -0.40 -14.44
CA ARG A 90 -2.06 -1.58 -15.26
C ARG A 90 -0.90 -2.39 -14.68
N ARG A 91 0.05 -1.79 -13.98
CA ARG A 91 1.29 -2.45 -13.50
C ARG A 91 1.41 -2.54 -11.98
N GLY A 92 0.38 -2.11 -11.24
CA GLY A 92 0.39 -2.02 -9.79
C GLY A 92 1.31 -0.91 -9.26
N ILE A 93 1.14 -0.56 -8.00
CA ILE A 93 1.86 0.54 -7.36
C ILE A 93 3.35 0.19 -7.20
N VAL A 94 4.24 1.10 -7.63
CA VAL A 94 5.69 0.98 -7.42
C VAL A 94 6.03 1.47 -6.01
N THR A 95 6.20 0.53 -5.10
CA THR A 95 6.59 0.77 -3.70
C THR A 95 8.11 0.87 -3.57
N SER A 96 8.63 1.34 -2.43
CA SER A 96 10.07 1.33 -2.15
C SER A 96 10.67 -0.08 -2.24
N TYR A 97 9.93 -1.11 -1.80
CA TYR A 97 10.35 -2.51 -1.95
C TYR A 97 10.47 -2.92 -3.43
N ARG A 98 9.50 -2.52 -4.27
CA ARG A 98 9.58 -2.80 -5.71
C ARG A 98 10.75 -2.05 -6.36
N GLN A 99 11.01 -0.81 -5.95
CA GLN A 99 12.19 -0.08 -6.42
C GLN A 99 13.51 -0.79 -6.04
N ASP A 100 13.62 -1.30 -4.81
CA ASP A 100 14.78 -2.08 -4.38
C ASP A 100 14.91 -3.38 -5.20
N ALA A 101 13.81 -4.07 -5.51
CA ALA A 101 13.81 -5.25 -6.38
C ALA A 101 14.20 -4.91 -7.83
N LEU A 102 13.72 -3.79 -8.38
CA LEU A 102 14.10 -3.31 -9.71
C LEU A 102 15.59 -2.97 -9.80
N LYS A 103 16.19 -2.38 -8.76
CA LYS A 103 17.64 -2.16 -8.71
C LYS A 103 18.42 -3.48 -8.77
N CYS A 104 17.99 -4.50 -7.99
CA CYS A 104 18.59 -5.83 -8.03
C CYS A 104 18.46 -6.47 -9.41
N LEU A 105 17.28 -6.35 -10.02
CA LEU A 105 16.99 -6.84 -11.38
C LEU A 105 17.91 -6.20 -12.41
N CYS A 106 18.11 -4.88 -12.34
CA CYS A 106 18.97 -4.14 -13.25
C CYS A 106 20.42 -4.64 -13.20
N VAL A 107 21.00 -4.77 -12.00
CA VAL A 107 22.36 -5.27 -11.80
C VAL A 107 22.53 -6.71 -12.31
N LEU A 108 21.54 -7.57 -12.08
CA LEU A 108 21.60 -8.96 -12.58
C LEU A 108 21.41 -9.05 -14.09
N CYS A 109 20.65 -8.13 -14.71
CA CYS A 109 20.52 -8.05 -16.16
C CYS A 109 21.86 -7.66 -16.81
N GLU A 110 22.59 -6.72 -16.21
CA GLU A 110 23.86 -6.22 -16.75
C GLU A 110 25.02 -7.20 -16.56
N HIS A 111 25.10 -7.81 -15.39
CA HIS A 111 26.27 -8.60 -15.00
C HIS A 111 26.04 -10.13 -15.01
N GLY A 112 24.82 -10.57 -15.29
CA GLY A 112 24.43 -11.97 -15.15
C GLY A 112 24.32 -12.43 -13.69
N PRO A 113 24.38 -13.74 -13.41
CA PRO A 113 24.25 -14.28 -12.08
C PRO A 113 25.37 -13.81 -11.13
N LEU A 114 25.00 -13.20 -9.98
CA LEU A 114 25.92 -12.64 -9.00
C LEU A 114 25.66 -13.13 -7.58
N LYS A 115 26.70 -13.03 -6.73
CA LYS A 115 26.53 -13.18 -5.28
C LYS A 115 25.65 -12.05 -4.73
N ALA A 116 24.73 -12.40 -3.81
CA ALA A 116 23.83 -11.43 -3.19
C ALA A 116 24.55 -10.27 -2.48
N SER A 117 25.76 -10.49 -1.96
CA SER A 117 26.61 -9.44 -1.39
C SER A 117 27.04 -8.40 -2.43
N HIS A 118 27.43 -8.84 -3.61
CA HIS A 118 27.83 -7.95 -4.70
C HIS A 118 26.65 -7.16 -5.25
N VAL A 119 25.45 -7.81 -5.33
CA VAL A 119 24.21 -7.10 -5.69
C VAL A 119 23.89 -6.04 -4.65
N ALA A 120 23.99 -6.34 -3.36
CA ALA A 120 23.76 -5.39 -2.27
C ALA A 120 24.70 -4.19 -2.33
N GLU A 121 25.99 -4.43 -2.60
CA GLU A 121 27.02 -3.40 -2.75
C GLU A 121 26.72 -2.48 -3.95
N LYS A 122 26.49 -3.06 -5.13
CA LYS A 122 26.22 -2.29 -6.37
C LYS A 122 24.91 -1.48 -6.32
N THR A 123 23.89 -2.00 -5.63
CA THR A 123 22.57 -1.36 -5.54
C THR A 123 22.39 -0.46 -4.32
N ALA A 124 23.29 -0.54 -3.34
CA ALA A 124 23.10 0.01 -1.98
C ALA A 124 21.84 -0.52 -1.28
N VAL A 125 21.34 -1.68 -1.68
CA VAL A 125 20.17 -2.33 -1.07
C VAL A 125 20.62 -3.36 -0.04
N SER A 126 20.61 -3.00 1.24
CA SER A 126 21.05 -3.89 2.32
C SER A 126 20.27 -5.21 2.43
N LYS A 127 19.03 -5.23 1.94
CA LYS A 127 18.13 -6.40 1.93
C LYS A 127 18.11 -7.15 0.60
N ALA A 128 19.03 -6.90 -0.32
CA ALA A 128 19.06 -7.51 -1.66
C ALA A 128 18.93 -9.04 -1.60
N ARG A 129 19.67 -9.71 -0.68
CA ARG A 129 19.56 -11.16 -0.49
C ARG A 129 18.14 -11.62 -0.15
N LEU A 130 17.45 -10.94 0.77
CA LEU A 130 16.08 -11.30 1.16
C LEU A 130 15.10 -11.05 0.02
N ILE A 131 15.22 -9.93 -0.69
CA ILE A 131 14.39 -9.58 -1.82
C ILE A 131 14.48 -10.64 -2.92
N MET A 132 15.72 -11.09 -3.26
CA MET A 132 15.93 -12.11 -4.29
C MET A 132 15.54 -13.51 -3.81
N ALA A 133 15.66 -13.81 -2.51
CA ALA A 133 15.27 -15.10 -1.96
C ALA A 133 13.75 -15.25 -1.81
N ASP A 134 13.06 -14.19 -1.38
CA ASP A 134 11.59 -14.17 -1.20
C ASP A 134 10.86 -14.10 -2.55
N ASP A 135 11.50 -13.51 -3.53
CA ASP A 135 11.06 -13.41 -4.94
C ASP A 135 9.57 -13.17 -5.15
N HIS A 136 8.98 -12.19 -4.49
CA HIS A 136 7.55 -11.88 -4.56
C HIS A 136 7.01 -11.61 -5.97
N TYR A 137 7.90 -11.30 -6.91
CA TYR A 137 7.53 -10.95 -8.29
C TYR A 137 7.81 -12.09 -9.30
N GLY A 138 8.53 -13.12 -8.90
CA GLY A 138 8.95 -14.20 -9.79
C GLY A 138 10.06 -13.77 -10.76
N TRP A 139 10.92 -12.81 -10.37
CA TRP A 139 11.97 -12.25 -11.22
C TRP A 139 13.33 -12.90 -11.02
N PHE A 140 13.53 -13.55 -9.87
CA PHE A 140 14.83 -14.06 -9.45
C PHE A 140 14.82 -15.57 -9.30
N GLU A 141 15.96 -16.19 -9.57
CA GLU A 141 16.19 -17.60 -9.30
C GLU A 141 17.51 -17.80 -8.57
N ARG A 142 17.58 -18.83 -7.75
CA ARG A 142 18.81 -19.21 -7.05
C ARG A 142 19.60 -20.18 -7.92
N VAL A 143 20.65 -19.70 -8.56
CA VAL A 143 21.54 -20.51 -9.41
C VAL A 143 22.42 -21.45 -8.57
N ARG A 144 22.95 -20.96 -7.45
CA ARG A 144 23.70 -21.72 -6.45
C ARG A 144 23.65 -21.03 -5.09
N THR A 145 24.24 -21.62 -4.06
CA THR A 145 24.23 -21.04 -2.71
C THR A 145 24.75 -19.61 -2.71
N GLY A 146 23.87 -18.66 -2.35
CA GLY A 146 24.17 -17.23 -2.27
C GLY A 146 24.34 -16.50 -3.62
N VAL A 147 24.12 -17.17 -4.76
CA VAL A 147 24.18 -16.60 -6.11
C VAL A 147 22.81 -16.63 -6.73
N TYR A 148 22.38 -15.51 -7.26
CA TYR A 148 21.06 -15.31 -7.87
C TYR A 148 21.21 -14.85 -9.32
N GLY A 149 20.26 -15.26 -10.15
CA GLY A 149 20.11 -14.87 -11.54
C GLY A 149 18.69 -14.38 -11.83
N LEU A 150 18.40 -14.05 -13.06
CA LEU A 150 17.07 -13.66 -13.52
C LEU A 150 16.34 -14.85 -14.12
N THR A 151 15.05 -14.96 -13.79
CA THR A 151 14.10 -15.82 -14.49
C THR A 151 13.74 -15.23 -15.87
N PRO A 152 13.14 -15.97 -16.79
CA PRO A 152 12.60 -15.40 -18.04
C PRO A 152 11.61 -14.26 -17.78
N LYS A 153 10.82 -14.36 -16.70
CA LYS A 153 9.92 -13.28 -16.26
C LYS A 153 10.70 -12.05 -15.77
N GLY A 154 11.84 -12.24 -15.10
CA GLY A 154 12.74 -11.17 -14.70
C GLY A 154 13.30 -10.44 -15.91
N VAL A 155 13.74 -11.17 -16.94
CA VAL A 155 14.23 -10.57 -18.18
C VAL A 155 13.14 -9.72 -18.86
N SER A 156 11.91 -10.23 -18.96
CA SER A 156 10.77 -9.47 -19.51
C SER A 156 10.45 -8.22 -18.68
N ALA A 157 10.60 -8.29 -17.36
CA ALA A 157 10.35 -7.16 -16.47
C ALA A 157 11.32 -5.99 -16.70
N VAL A 158 12.52 -6.21 -17.23
CA VAL A 158 13.44 -5.12 -17.60
C VAL A 158 12.81 -4.20 -18.64
N SER A 159 12.17 -4.76 -19.65
CA SER A 159 11.44 -3.99 -20.68
C SER A 159 10.17 -3.36 -20.13
N ASP A 160 9.44 -4.08 -19.27
CA ASP A 160 8.20 -3.59 -18.68
C ASP A 160 8.39 -2.37 -17.77
N TYR A 161 9.52 -2.26 -17.10
CA TYR A 161 9.85 -1.19 -16.15
C TYR A 161 10.99 -0.29 -16.65
N ALA A 162 11.19 -0.17 -17.97
CA ALA A 162 12.31 0.56 -18.56
C ALA A 162 12.37 2.03 -18.10
N ASP A 163 11.24 2.69 -17.95
CA ASP A 163 11.19 4.10 -17.53
C ASP A 163 11.54 4.26 -16.05
N GLU A 164 11.03 3.38 -15.19
CA GLU A 164 11.36 3.36 -13.76
C GLU A 164 12.83 3.01 -13.56
N LEU A 165 13.38 2.09 -14.35
CA LEU A 165 14.78 1.70 -14.29
C LEU A 165 15.73 2.85 -14.67
N LYS A 166 15.37 3.68 -15.66
CA LYS A 166 16.15 4.89 -16.01
C LYS A 166 16.25 5.86 -14.82
N ILE A 167 15.12 6.11 -14.14
CA ILE A 167 15.07 6.99 -12.96
C ILE A 167 15.90 6.40 -11.81
N LEU A 168 15.76 5.10 -11.55
CA LEU A 168 16.46 4.41 -10.47
C LEU A 168 17.97 4.31 -10.74
N ALA A 169 18.36 4.05 -11.97
CA ALA A 169 19.77 3.99 -12.38
C ALA A 169 20.50 5.32 -12.13
N ALA A 170 19.85 6.45 -12.39
CA ALA A 170 20.42 7.78 -12.11
C ALA A 170 20.64 8.03 -10.61
N ALA A 171 19.89 7.34 -9.73
CA ALA A 171 19.98 7.46 -8.28
C ALA A 171 20.88 6.40 -7.61
N MET A 172 21.42 5.44 -8.38
CA MET A 172 22.33 4.40 -7.87
C MET A 172 23.77 4.92 -7.78
N PRO A 173 24.61 4.38 -6.86
CA PRO A 173 26.05 4.68 -6.85
C PRO A 173 26.63 4.38 -8.23
N ARG A 174 27.38 5.32 -8.80
CA ARG A 174 28.02 5.17 -10.12
C ARG A 174 29.03 4.00 -10.11
N ALA A 175 28.57 2.81 -10.39
CA ALA A 175 29.34 1.81 -11.10
C ALA A 175 28.86 1.94 -12.55
N GLU A 176 29.76 2.14 -13.50
CA GLU A 176 29.52 2.46 -14.92
C GLU A 176 28.27 1.74 -15.49
N PHE A 177 27.17 2.45 -15.61
CA PHE A 177 25.94 1.93 -16.21
C PHE A 177 26.03 2.08 -17.73
N LYS A 178 26.35 1.02 -18.44
CA LYS A 178 26.08 0.90 -19.86
C LYS A 178 24.70 0.28 -20.04
N LEU A 179 23.72 1.09 -20.40
CA LEU A 179 22.46 0.57 -20.95
C LEU A 179 22.77 -0.21 -22.22
N VAL A 180 22.57 -1.50 -22.21
CA VAL A 180 22.57 -2.32 -23.43
C VAL A 180 21.30 -1.91 -24.18
N GLU A 181 21.46 -1.14 -25.25
CA GLU A 181 20.40 -0.94 -26.23
C GLU A 181 20.01 -2.32 -26.77
N ALA A 182 18.76 -2.72 -26.53
CA ALA A 182 18.21 -3.93 -27.11
C ALA A 182 18.14 -3.77 -28.64
N ALA A 183 18.93 -4.56 -29.33
CA ALA A 183 18.84 -4.73 -30.78
C ALA A 183 17.59 -5.51 -31.16
#